data_0cf47a494cf35757f00a3d45985b927b
#
_entry.id   0cf47a494cf35757f00a3d45985b927b
#
_cell.length_a   1.000
_cell.length_b   1.000
_cell.length_c   1.000
_cell.angle_alpha   90.00
_cell.angle_beta   90.00
_cell.angle_gamma   90.00
#
_symmetry.space_group_name_H-M   'P 1'
#
loop_
_entity.id
_entity.type
_entity.pdbx_description
1 polymer ?
#
loop_
_entity_poly.entity_id
_entity_poly.type
_entity_poly.pdbx_seq_one_letter_code
_entity_poly.pdbx_strand_id
1 'polypeptide(L)'
;MKGSKFTSLLVVLTFCTAIFAVVQTEMRMHVFSNGDNGMNIVKALTDVDSVKFMNDTLEFKVSFVNWDGTELQSGILQSGSMPEYKGAKDPEREQTAKCTYAFKGWTPEIEEVQSEATYTADYDSTINKYIVVFMAQSGDILLTDYLDYGAMPNYTGELPTKENTKLYDYTFVWKPEIAEVTGHVTYKADFDSTKHKYTCIFNDYNGKELVKTEDTYDYVLAMQPTRSEDSDYTYEFKEWSLNESQIEDNFLIYTAVYDSIPNTKKNGALIKAAYKVSDTKSVYFSQGNLQFNAVQGMHATASKDTVKGTWRFAENQYDYIGSANSNISETYTGWIDLFGWGTSGWKSEATCYQPWSKSELYSDYYPGGSYSNSLTGTYANADWGVYNAISNGGNEPNKWRTLTNAEWKYLFQNNKWTLGYIKTTEKDSSLCFMLIPETFTAPEGTTVTVLSTTKTSTSMGVSVPSTNKYSIEQFASLEKLGVVALPCGGYRSGTSVSNVGSGGRYWSSSAYDSYFAYGFYFGSTYVYSDDTDTRFSGWSVRLVQDL
;
A
#
# COMPACT_ATOMS: atom_id res chain seq x y z
N MET A 1 -12.48 46.29 -27.63
CA MET A 1 -11.82 46.21 -28.94
C MET A 1 -11.78 44.73 -29.38
N LYS A 2 -12.37 44.49 -30.57
CA LYS A 2 -12.23 43.29 -31.44
C LYS A 2 -12.46 41.91 -30.75
N GLY A 3 -13.57 41.15 -30.90
CA GLY A 3 -14.24 40.92 -32.18
C GLY A 3 -13.97 39.48 -32.59
N SER A 4 -14.71 38.51 -31.97
CA SER A 4 -14.63 37.10 -32.35
C SER A 4 -15.81 36.77 -33.25
N LYS A 5 -15.49 36.32 -34.46
CA LYS A 5 -16.45 35.95 -35.48
C LYS A 5 -17.05 34.57 -35.19
N PHE A 6 -18.34 34.55 -35.02
CA PHE A 6 -19.14 33.34 -35.16
C PHE A 6 -19.14 32.89 -36.63
N THR A 7 -18.65 31.74 -36.90
CA THR A 7 -18.78 31.09 -38.21
C THR A 7 -20.00 30.16 -38.12
N SER A 8 -21.12 30.65 -38.65
CA SER A 8 -22.32 29.84 -38.84
C SER A 8 -22.03 28.78 -39.91
N LEU A 9 -22.09 27.53 -39.55
CA LEU A 9 -22.07 26.42 -40.50
C LEU A 9 -23.49 26.29 -41.10
N LEU A 10 -23.65 26.81 -42.32
CA LEU A 10 -24.82 26.66 -43.14
C LEU A 10 -24.88 25.22 -43.66
N VAL A 11 -25.77 24.39 -43.09
CA VAL A 11 -26.07 23.08 -43.65
C VAL A 11 -26.96 23.33 -44.85
N VAL A 12 -26.42 23.22 -46.05
CA VAL A 12 -27.17 23.20 -47.30
C VAL A 12 -27.85 21.82 -47.40
N LEU A 13 -29.14 21.79 -47.12
CA LEU A 13 -29.98 20.64 -47.49
C LEU A 13 -30.09 20.65 -49.02
N THR A 14 -29.31 19.81 -49.67
CA THR A 14 -29.50 19.52 -51.09
C THR A 14 -30.75 18.63 -51.21
N PHE A 15 -31.87 19.24 -51.55
CA PHE A 15 -33.02 18.49 -51.98
C PHE A 15 -32.62 17.77 -53.28
N CYS A 16 -32.48 16.48 -53.22
CA CYS A 16 -32.41 15.63 -54.39
C CYS A 16 -33.81 15.69 -55.05
N THR A 17 -33.95 16.59 -56.02
CA THR A 17 -35.12 16.55 -56.88
C THR A 17 -35.10 15.20 -57.58
N ALA A 18 -36.08 14.36 -57.24
CA ALA A 18 -36.34 13.17 -58.00
C ALA A 18 -36.63 13.60 -59.46
N ILE A 19 -35.69 13.23 -60.30
CA ILE A 19 -35.95 13.28 -61.76
C ILE A 19 -37.01 12.24 -62.01
N PHE A 20 -38.24 12.68 -62.25
CA PHE A 20 -39.24 11.84 -62.87
C PHE A 20 -38.72 11.45 -64.25
N ALA A 21 -38.11 10.28 -64.33
CA ALA A 21 -37.94 9.66 -65.60
C ALA A 21 -39.33 9.45 -66.20
N VAL A 22 -39.66 10.27 -67.17
CA VAL A 22 -40.78 10.01 -68.04
C VAL A 22 -40.47 8.68 -68.70
N VAL A 23 -41.16 7.63 -68.25
CA VAL A 23 -41.10 6.35 -68.92
C VAL A 23 -41.81 6.56 -70.27
N GLN A 24 -41.00 6.80 -71.29
CA GLN A 24 -41.49 6.66 -72.62
C GLN A 24 -41.93 5.20 -72.76
N THR A 25 -43.24 4.98 -72.85
CA THR A 25 -43.81 3.72 -73.33
C THR A 25 -43.41 3.54 -74.77
N GLU A 26 -42.23 2.98 -74.97
CA GLU A 26 -41.89 2.50 -76.31
C GLU A 26 -42.75 1.28 -76.56
N MET A 27 -43.70 1.46 -77.44
CA MET A 27 -44.32 0.29 -78.09
C MET A 27 -43.23 -0.40 -78.91
N ARG A 28 -42.69 -1.47 -78.36
CA ARG A 28 -41.73 -2.31 -79.06
C ARG A 28 -42.51 -3.18 -80.06
N MET A 29 -42.38 -2.86 -81.31
CA MET A 29 -42.86 -3.70 -82.36
C MET A 29 -41.83 -4.79 -82.65
N HIS A 30 -42.13 -6.04 -82.26
CA HIS A 30 -41.29 -7.16 -82.60
C HIS A 30 -41.59 -7.59 -84.03
N VAL A 31 -40.68 -7.37 -84.95
CA VAL A 31 -40.77 -7.78 -86.32
C VAL A 31 -40.03 -9.10 -86.48
N PHE A 32 -40.82 -10.18 -86.78
CA PHE A 32 -40.23 -11.48 -87.06
C PHE A 32 -40.06 -11.61 -88.57
N SER A 33 -38.86 -11.80 -89.13
CA SER A 33 -38.61 -12.18 -90.52
C SER A 33 -38.52 -13.71 -90.63
N ASN A 34 -39.11 -14.28 -91.67
CA ASN A 34 -39.02 -15.72 -91.93
C ASN A 34 -37.58 -16.09 -92.31
N GLY A 35 -36.84 -16.69 -91.31
CA GLY A 35 -35.54 -17.30 -91.51
C GLY A 35 -34.38 -16.41 -91.06
N ASP A 36 -34.12 -16.45 -89.77
CA ASP A 36 -32.81 -16.69 -89.16
C ASP A 36 -32.83 -16.52 -87.65
N ASN A 37 -32.12 -17.38 -87.00
CA ASN A 37 -31.84 -17.50 -85.62
C ASN A 37 -31.75 -16.17 -84.82
N GLY A 38 -32.80 -15.77 -84.11
CA GLY A 38 -32.78 -15.14 -82.84
C GLY A 38 -32.02 -13.79 -82.72
N MET A 39 -31.76 -13.03 -83.76
CA MET A 39 -31.19 -11.68 -83.61
C MET A 39 -32.26 -10.62 -83.84
N ASN A 40 -32.49 -9.74 -82.91
CA ASN A 40 -33.26 -8.52 -83.07
C ASN A 40 -32.61 -7.59 -84.10
N ILE A 41 -33.05 -7.66 -85.34
CA ILE A 41 -32.60 -6.72 -86.35
C ILE A 41 -33.73 -5.69 -86.51
N VAL A 42 -33.44 -4.43 -86.21
CA VAL A 42 -34.32 -3.32 -86.59
C VAL A 42 -34.18 -3.12 -88.10
N LYS A 43 -35.13 -3.68 -88.86
CA LYS A 43 -35.22 -3.46 -90.32
C LYS A 43 -36.18 -2.35 -90.61
N ALA A 44 -35.92 -1.63 -91.70
CA ALA A 44 -36.90 -0.65 -92.20
C ALA A 44 -38.20 -1.29 -92.52
N LEU A 45 -39.34 -0.61 -92.32
CA LEU A 45 -40.72 -1.09 -92.53
C LEU A 45 -40.99 -1.68 -93.91
N THR A 46 -40.07 -1.47 -94.85
CA THR A 46 -40.18 -1.98 -96.25
C THR A 46 -39.82 -3.47 -96.39
N ASP A 47 -39.23 -4.07 -95.32
CA ASP A 47 -38.71 -5.45 -95.40
C ASP A 47 -39.50 -6.42 -94.48
N VAL A 48 -40.74 -6.08 -94.13
CA VAL A 48 -41.51 -6.83 -93.13
C VAL A 48 -42.66 -7.54 -93.87
N ASP A 49 -42.62 -8.86 -93.94
CA ASP A 49 -43.64 -9.68 -94.60
C ASP A 49 -44.93 -9.80 -93.77
N SER A 50 -44.91 -9.70 -92.48
CA SER A 50 -46.12 -9.69 -91.62
C SER A 50 -45.82 -9.09 -90.26
N VAL A 51 -46.80 -8.40 -89.67
CA VAL A 51 -46.77 -7.90 -88.26
C VAL A 51 -47.82 -8.71 -87.51
N LYS A 52 -47.32 -9.42 -86.50
CA LYS A 52 -48.20 -10.16 -85.58
C LYS A 52 -48.21 -9.41 -84.24
N PHE A 53 -49.37 -8.91 -83.86
CA PHE A 53 -49.55 -8.36 -82.52
C PHE A 53 -49.77 -9.53 -81.58
N MET A 54 -48.78 -9.70 -80.64
CA MET A 54 -48.99 -10.61 -79.53
C MET A 54 -49.36 -9.75 -78.32
N ASN A 55 -50.41 -10.13 -77.66
CA ASN A 55 -50.80 -9.55 -76.41
C ASN A 55 -49.85 -10.17 -75.34
N ASP A 56 -48.64 -9.69 -75.25
CA ASP A 56 -47.77 -10.06 -74.10
C ASP A 56 -48.36 -9.39 -72.87
N THR A 57 -48.82 -10.23 -71.99
CA THR A 57 -49.17 -9.74 -70.64
C THR A 57 -47.93 -9.19 -70.02
N LEU A 58 -47.83 -7.86 -69.83
CA LEU A 58 -46.71 -7.24 -69.20
C LEU A 58 -46.55 -7.76 -67.79
N GLU A 59 -45.34 -8.20 -67.48
CA GLU A 59 -45.01 -8.73 -66.17
C GLU A 59 -43.93 -7.81 -65.52
N PHE A 60 -44.13 -7.54 -64.25
CA PHE A 60 -43.24 -6.64 -63.49
C PHE A 60 -42.76 -7.33 -62.26
N LYS A 61 -41.48 -7.01 -61.87
CA LYS A 61 -40.96 -7.44 -60.61
C LYS A 61 -41.59 -6.62 -59.48
N VAL A 62 -42.11 -7.32 -58.50
CA VAL A 62 -42.64 -6.73 -57.29
C VAL A 62 -41.84 -7.28 -56.09
N SER A 63 -41.35 -6.39 -55.26
CA SER A 63 -40.62 -6.76 -54.07
C SER A 63 -41.27 -6.16 -52.83
N PHE A 64 -41.30 -6.93 -51.77
CA PHE A 64 -41.62 -6.49 -50.43
C PHE A 64 -40.33 -6.50 -49.63
N VAL A 65 -39.96 -5.36 -49.09
CA VAL A 65 -38.71 -5.20 -48.30
C VAL A 65 -39.03 -4.70 -46.88
N ASN A 66 -38.20 -5.04 -45.95
CA ASN A 66 -38.31 -4.50 -44.61
C ASN A 66 -37.82 -3.03 -44.58
N TRP A 67 -38.00 -2.36 -43.45
CA TRP A 67 -37.62 -0.96 -43.22
C TRP A 67 -36.12 -0.67 -43.51
N ASP A 68 -35.28 -1.67 -43.43
CA ASP A 68 -33.81 -1.59 -43.69
C ASP A 68 -33.42 -1.98 -45.12
N GLY A 69 -34.42 -2.26 -45.98
CA GLY A 69 -34.23 -2.71 -47.36
C GLY A 69 -34.02 -4.22 -47.52
N THR A 70 -34.03 -4.98 -46.44
CA THR A 70 -33.96 -6.45 -46.52
C THR A 70 -35.14 -7.01 -47.30
N GLU A 71 -34.90 -7.76 -48.40
CA GLU A 71 -35.96 -8.37 -49.20
C GLU A 71 -36.64 -9.47 -48.40
N LEU A 72 -37.96 -9.33 -48.21
CA LEU A 72 -38.83 -10.27 -47.51
C LEU A 72 -39.51 -11.23 -48.47
N GLN A 73 -39.92 -10.71 -49.62
CA GLN A 73 -40.57 -11.46 -50.70
C GLN A 73 -40.31 -10.72 -52.00
N SER A 74 -40.03 -11.46 -53.06
CA SER A 74 -40.08 -10.92 -54.42
C SER A 74 -40.72 -11.92 -55.41
N GLY A 75 -41.30 -11.38 -56.46
CA GLY A 75 -41.91 -12.19 -57.47
C GLY A 75 -42.23 -11.40 -58.74
N ILE A 76 -42.57 -12.09 -59.80
CA ILE A 76 -43.01 -11.48 -61.04
C ILE A 76 -44.53 -11.58 -61.06
N LEU A 77 -45.19 -10.45 -61.21
CA LEU A 77 -46.65 -10.35 -61.29
C LEU A 77 -47.09 -9.73 -62.63
N GLN A 78 -48.23 -10.17 -63.10
CA GLN A 78 -48.84 -9.62 -64.33
C GLN A 78 -49.41 -8.22 -64.10
N SER A 79 -49.32 -7.35 -65.09
CA SER A 79 -49.94 -6.04 -65.06
C SER A 79 -51.43 -6.13 -64.71
N GLY A 80 -51.89 -5.28 -63.79
CA GLY A 80 -53.25 -5.29 -63.25
C GLY A 80 -53.52 -6.28 -62.13
N SER A 81 -52.51 -7.07 -61.74
CA SER A 81 -52.58 -7.90 -60.52
C SER A 81 -52.36 -7.08 -59.26
N MET A 82 -53.08 -7.43 -58.21
CA MET A 82 -52.89 -6.84 -56.92
C MET A 82 -51.78 -7.59 -56.18
N PRO A 83 -50.65 -6.94 -55.77
CA PRO A 83 -49.62 -7.58 -54.99
C PRO A 83 -50.10 -7.97 -53.60
N GLU A 84 -49.63 -9.12 -53.13
CA GLU A 84 -49.93 -9.63 -51.79
C GLU A 84 -48.66 -10.13 -51.14
N TYR A 85 -48.45 -9.66 -49.92
CA TYR A 85 -47.40 -10.22 -49.08
C TYR A 85 -47.87 -11.54 -48.48
N LYS A 86 -47.12 -12.62 -48.74
CA LYS A 86 -47.48 -14.00 -48.32
C LYS A 86 -46.61 -14.53 -47.21
N GLY A 87 -45.94 -13.65 -46.48
CA GLY A 87 -45.18 -14.05 -45.29
C GLY A 87 -46.07 -14.69 -44.23
N ALA A 88 -45.51 -15.63 -43.45
CA ALA A 88 -46.26 -16.36 -42.41
C ALA A 88 -46.75 -15.45 -41.28
N LYS A 89 -46.16 -14.29 -41.13
CA LYS A 89 -46.51 -13.23 -40.17
C LYS A 89 -46.16 -11.87 -40.78
N ASP A 90 -46.70 -10.82 -40.19
CA ASP A 90 -46.33 -9.46 -40.55
C ASP A 90 -44.82 -9.23 -40.35
N PRO A 91 -44.22 -8.36 -41.16
CA PRO A 91 -42.83 -8.01 -40.96
C PRO A 91 -42.57 -7.46 -39.54
N GLU A 92 -41.45 -7.82 -38.98
CA GLU A 92 -41.05 -7.37 -37.67
C GLU A 92 -39.85 -6.40 -37.77
N ARG A 93 -39.89 -5.38 -36.95
CA ARG A 93 -38.75 -4.50 -36.70
C ARG A 93 -38.31 -4.68 -35.27
N GLU A 94 -37.03 -5.00 -35.09
CA GLU A 94 -36.48 -5.14 -33.74
C GLU A 94 -36.65 -3.85 -32.94
N GLN A 95 -37.11 -4.02 -31.71
CA GLN A 95 -37.23 -2.91 -30.80
C GLN A 95 -35.83 -2.33 -30.48
N THR A 96 -35.79 -1.07 -30.30
CA THR A 96 -34.58 -0.37 -29.79
C THR A 96 -34.80 0.05 -28.34
N ALA A 97 -33.73 0.50 -27.66
CA ALA A 97 -33.92 1.12 -26.36
C ALA A 97 -34.90 2.29 -26.40
N LYS A 98 -34.98 3.02 -27.53
CA LYS A 98 -35.83 4.20 -27.67
C LYS A 98 -37.27 3.87 -28.02
N CYS A 99 -37.50 2.93 -28.92
CA CYS A 99 -38.82 2.68 -29.47
C CYS A 99 -39.11 1.20 -29.63
N THR A 100 -40.37 0.87 -29.39
CA THR A 100 -41.02 -0.35 -29.85
C THR A 100 -41.70 -0.03 -31.18
N TYR A 101 -41.75 -0.97 -32.12
CA TYR A 101 -42.29 -0.79 -33.46
C TYR A 101 -43.41 -1.78 -33.68
N ALA A 102 -44.53 -1.28 -34.21
CA ALA A 102 -45.64 -2.09 -34.66
C ALA A 102 -45.83 -1.93 -36.17
N PHE A 103 -45.93 -3.05 -36.89
CA PHE A 103 -46.14 -3.00 -38.33
C PHE A 103 -47.45 -2.25 -38.62
N LYS A 104 -47.40 -1.28 -39.54
CA LYS A 104 -48.51 -0.41 -39.89
C LYS A 104 -49.08 -0.73 -41.26
N GLY A 105 -48.24 -1.21 -42.14
CA GLY A 105 -48.61 -1.46 -43.53
C GLY A 105 -47.40 -1.29 -44.45
N TRP A 106 -47.65 -1.07 -45.69
CA TRP A 106 -46.67 -0.95 -46.74
C TRP A 106 -46.63 0.46 -47.31
N THR A 107 -45.44 0.95 -47.61
CA THR A 107 -45.24 2.23 -48.30
C THR A 107 -44.47 1.99 -49.61
N PRO A 108 -44.98 2.44 -50.79
CA PRO A 108 -46.32 3.05 -51.01
C PRO A 108 -47.47 2.09 -50.68
N GLU A 109 -48.70 2.58 -50.61
CA GLU A 109 -49.86 1.74 -50.50
C GLU A 109 -49.90 0.73 -51.67
N ILE A 110 -50.38 -0.47 -51.39
CA ILE A 110 -50.45 -1.54 -52.41
C ILE A 110 -51.51 -1.21 -53.42
N GLU A 111 -51.07 -1.06 -54.66
CA GLU A 111 -51.96 -0.80 -55.82
C GLU A 111 -51.73 -1.86 -56.88
N GLU A 112 -52.64 -1.90 -57.89
CA GLU A 112 -52.50 -2.79 -59.04
C GLU A 112 -51.16 -2.53 -59.77
N VAL A 113 -50.45 -3.59 -60.10
CA VAL A 113 -49.15 -3.57 -60.77
C VAL A 113 -49.24 -2.91 -62.14
N GLN A 114 -48.59 -1.76 -62.28
CA GLN A 114 -48.49 -1.06 -63.58
C GLN A 114 -47.02 -0.91 -64.02
N SER A 115 -46.09 -1.12 -63.11
CA SER A 115 -44.64 -1.07 -63.28
C SER A 115 -43.96 -1.90 -62.22
N GLU A 116 -42.63 -2.01 -62.29
CA GLU A 116 -41.86 -2.56 -61.16
C GLU A 116 -42.17 -1.76 -59.90
N ALA A 117 -42.38 -2.45 -58.77
CA ALA A 117 -42.77 -1.84 -57.53
C ALA A 117 -42.00 -2.46 -56.36
N THR A 118 -41.59 -1.62 -55.43
CA THR A 118 -41.01 -2.03 -54.14
C THR A 118 -41.88 -1.46 -53.04
N TYR A 119 -42.43 -2.34 -52.23
CA TYR A 119 -43.20 -1.99 -51.03
C TYR A 119 -42.32 -2.14 -49.80
N THR A 120 -42.11 -1.05 -49.10
CA THR A 120 -41.30 -1.03 -47.85
C THR A 120 -42.25 -1.12 -46.66
N ALA A 121 -41.92 -2.01 -45.73
CA ALA A 121 -42.68 -2.13 -44.48
C ALA A 121 -42.57 -0.84 -43.66
N ASP A 122 -43.73 -0.27 -43.34
CA ASP A 122 -43.84 0.92 -42.48
C ASP A 122 -44.25 0.51 -41.06
N TYR A 123 -43.80 1.28 -40.08
CA TYR A 123 -43.97 0.96 -38.68
C TYR A 123 -44.39 2.18 -37.87
N ASP A 124 -45.40 2.02 -37.07
CA ASP A 124 -45.68 2.97 -36.00
C ASP A 124 -44.68 2.76 -34.89
N SER A 125 -44.10 3.84 -34.38
CA SER A 125 -43.14 3.80 -33.29
C SER A 125 -43.75 4.34 -32.02
N THR A 126 -43.56 3.61 -30.92
CA THR A 126 -43.95 4.05 -29.57
C THR A 126 -42.70 4.22 -28.73
N ILE A 127 -42.53 5.37 -28.12
CA ILE A 127 -41.39 5.64 -27.22
C ILE A 127 -41.51 4.73 -26.01
N ASN A 128 -40.44 4.03 -25.71
CA ASN A 128 -40.35 3.15 -24.55
C ASN A 128 -40.34 3.95 -23.27
N LYS A 129 -41.03 3.44 -22.27
CA LYS A 129 -40.99 3.98 -20.90
C LYS A 129 -40.16 3.09 -20.02
N TYR A 130 -39.41 3.76 -19.14
CA TYR A 130 -38.51 3.09 -18.20
C TYR A 130 -38.84 3.46 -16.78
N ILE A 131 -38.61 2.50 -15.88
CA ILE A 131 -38.78 2.71 -14.46
C ILE A 131 -37.58 3.53 -13.97
N VAL A 132 -37.87 4.63 -13.34
CA VAL A 132 -36.92 5.46 -12.62
C VAL A 132 -37.25 5.40 -11.14
N VAL A 133 -36.30 5.00 -10.33
CA VAL A 133 -36.47 4.90 -8.87
C VAL A 133 -35.54 5.87 -8.20
N PHE A 134 -36.07 6.67 -7.28
CA PHE A 134 -35.29 7.45 -6.33
C PHE A 134 -35.36 6.76 -4.98
N MET A 135 -34.18 6.50 -4.40
CA MET A 135 -34.04 5.68 -3.21
C MET A 135 -33.20 6.43 -2.14
N ALA A 136 -33.61 6.35 -0.90
CA ALA A 136 -32.83 6.86 0.22
C ALA A 136 -31.52 6.08 0.43
N GLN A 137 -30.59 6.62 1.18
CA GLN A 137 -29.36 5.94 1.56
C GLN A 137 -29.62 4.65 2.36
N SER A 138 -30.70 4.63 3.14
CA SER A 138 -31.19 3.44 3.87
C SER A 138 -31.65 2.29 2.96
N GLY A 139 -31.98 2.59 1.70
CA GLY A 139 -32.56 1.64 0.77
C GLY A 139 -34.09 1.78 0.61
N ASP A 140 -34.72 2.72 1.32
CA ASP A 140 -36.15 3.00 1.18
C ASP A 140 -36.44 3.70 -0.14
N ILE A 141 -37.51 3.30 -0.81
CA ILE A 141 -37.93 3.92 -2.06
C ILE A 141 -38.64 5.27 -1.73
N LEU A 142 -38.12 6.34 -2.29
CA LEU A 142 -38.65 7.69 -2.13
C LEU A 142 -39.65 8.06 -3.23
N LEU A 143 -39.37 7.65 -4.45
CA LEU A 143 -40.22 7.88 -5.61
C LEU A 143 -39.97 6.79 -6.65
N THR A 144 -41.04 6.34 -7.28
CA THR A 144 -40.97 5.52 -8.51
C THR A 144 -41.75 6.22 -9.60
N ASP A 145 -41.15 6.42 -10.77
CA ASP A 145 -41.77 7.07 -11.92
C ASP A 145 -41.53 6.23 -13.18
N TYR A 146 -42.34 6.51 -14.20
CA TYR A 146 -42.31 5.85 -15.52
C TYR A 146 -42.07 6.91 -16.57
N LEU A 147 -40.87 7.10 -16.98
CA LEU A 147 -40.46 8.16 -17.90
C LEU A 147 -40.17 7.63 -19.30
N ASP A 148 -40.46 8.44 -20.31
CA ASP A 148 -40.12 8.16 -21.70
C ASP A 148 -38.58 8.12 -21.89
N TYR A 149 -38.12 7.32 -22.83
CA TYR A 149 -36.72 7.37 -23.25
C TYR A 149 -36.31 8.80 -23.63
N GLY A 150 -35.20 9.27 -23.13
CA GLY A 150 -34.67 10.62 -23.33
C GLY A 150 -35.27 11.69 -22.41
N ALA A 151 -36.25 11.34 -21.56
CA ALA A 151 -36.73 12.28 -20.54
C ALA A 151 -35.70 12.48 -19.44
N MET A 152 -35.64 13.71 -18.91
CA MET A 152 -34.80 14.01 -17.75
C MET A 152 -35.58 13.74 -16.47
N PRO A 153 -35.11 12.83 -15.60
CA PRO A 153 -35.76 12.57 -14.32
C PRO A 153 -35.70 13.79 -13.40
N ASN A 154 -36.77 14.00 -12.65
CA ASN A 154 -36.84 15.07 -11.67
C ASN A 154 -37.46 14.56 -10.36
N TYR A 155 -36.69 14.60 -9.28
CA TYR A 155 -37.20 14.28 -7.95
C TYR A 155 -37.90 15.49 -7.36
N THR A 156 -39.17 15.36 -7.01
CA THR A 156 -40.02 16.45 -6.50
C THR A 156 -40.29 16.34 -5.01
N GLY A 157 -39.75 15.31 -4.34
CA GLY A 157 -39.92 15.14 -2.90
C GLY A 157 -38.93 15.98 -2.08
N GLU A 158 -39.00 15.85 -0.79
CA GLU A 158 -38.03 16.45 0.13
C GLU A 158 -36.71 15.72 0.00
N LEU A 159 -35.62 16.46 -0.22
CA LEU A 159 -34.30 15.91 -0.37
C LEU A 159 -33.79 15.32 0.97
N PRO A 160 -33.26 14.11 0.97
CA PRO A 160 -32.60 13.57 2.16
C PRO A 160 -31.52 14.51 2.67
N THR A 161 -31.47 14.68 3.97
CA THR A 161 -30.46 15.51 4.65
C THR A 161 -29.54 14.64 5.49
N LYS A 162 -28.31 15.07 5.63
CA LYS A 162 -27.33 14.51 6.56
C LYS A 162 -26.70 15.65 7.33
N GLU A 163 -26.74 15.54 8.66
CA GLU A 163 -26.12 16.54 9.51
C GLU A 163 -24.62 16.59 9.31
N ASN A 164 -24.08 17.79 9.19
CA ASN A 164 -22.65 18.02 9.16
C ASN A 164 -22.03 17.57 10.49
N THR A 165 -20.87 16.94 10.40
CA THR A 165 -20.06 16.61 11.58
C THR A 165 -19.02 17.70 11.82
N LYS A 166 -18.32 17.64 12.96
CA LYS A 166 -17.20 18.55 13.21
C LYS A 166 -16.08 18.47 12.16
N LEU A 167 -16.04 17.39 11.37
CA LEU A 167 -14.95 17.10 10.44
C LEU A 167 -15.34 17.23 8.98
N TYR A 168 -16.62 17.09 8.69
CA TYR A 168 -17.12 16.99 7.33
C TYR A 168 -18.43 17.75 7.18
N ASP A 169 -18.51 18.51 6.11
CA ASP A 169 -19.75 18.98 5.51
C ASP A 169 -20.21 17.94 4.51
N TYR A 170 -21.52 17.72 4.48
CA TYR A 170 -22.14 16.78 3.59
C TYR A 170 -23.01 17.52 2.59
N THR A 171 -22.72 17.30 1.31
CA THR A 171 -23.52 17.81 0.20
C THR A 171 -24.28 16.66 -0.42
N PHE A 172 -25.60 16.81 -0.49
CA PHE A 172 -26.47 15.81 -1.08
C PHE A 172 -26.17 15.64 -2.57
N VAL A 173 -26.13 14.41 -3.03
CA VAL A 173 -26.00 14.01 -4.46
C VAL A 173 -26.84 12.78 -4.76
N TRP A 174 -27.31 12.70 -5.98
CA TRP A 174 -27.83 11.42 -6.50
C TRP A 174 -26.70 10.61 -7.13
N LYS A 175 -26.65 9.29 -6.88
CA LYS A 175 -25.75 8.36 -7.55
C LYS A 175 -26.53 7.23 -8.23
N PRO A 176 -26.30 7.02 -9.54
CA PRO A 176 -25.47 7.84 -10.43
C PRO A 176 -26.01 9.28 -10.54
N GLU A 177 -25.23 10.18 -11.16
CA GLU A 177 -25.68 11.52 -11.49
C GLU A 177 -26.92 11.46 -12.40
N ILE A 178 -27.88 12.38 -12.19
CA ILE A 178 -29.12 12.40 -12.97
C ILE A 178 -28.79 12.69 -14.44
N ALA A 179 -29.26 11.80 -15.29
CA ALA A 179 -29.05 11.88 -16.74
C ALA A 179 -30.36 11.48 -17.48
N GLU A 180 -30.40 11.73 -18.77
CA GLU A 180 -31.52 11.30 -19.62
C GLU A 180 -31.75 9.79 -19.49
N VAL A 181 -33.02 9.41 -19.47
CA VAL A 181 -33.45 8.01 -19.36
C VAL A 181 -33.12 7.24 -20.62
N THR A 182 -32.22 6.27 -20.51
CA THR A 182 -31.85 5.35 -21.59
C THR A 182 -32.22 3.90 -21.28
N GLY A 183 -32.73 3.64 -20.09
CA GLY A 183 -33.11 2.33 -19.56
C GLY A 183 -33.64 2.47 -18.14
N HIS A 184 -33.95 1.34 -17.49
CA HIS A 184 -34.29 1.37 -16.06
C HIS A 184 -33.12 1.89 -15.24
N VAL A 185 -33.38 2.80 -14.33
CA VAL A 185 -32.34 3.42 -13.49
C VAL A 185 -32.83 3.62 -12.08
N THR A 186 -31.92 3.44 -11.14
CA THR A 186 -32.14 3.76 -9.73
C THR A 186 -31.11 4.80 -9.30
N TYR A 187 -31.59 5.96 -8.88
CA TYR A 187 -30.80 7.02 -8.28
C TYR A 187 -30.84 6.86 -6.77
N LYS A 188 -29.71 6.54 -6.19
CA LYS A 188 -29.61 6.42 -4.74
C LYS A 188 -29.11 7.73 -4.14
N ALA A 189 -29.76 8.18 -3.07
CA ALA A 189 -29.30 9.29 -2.27
C ALA A 189 -27.93 8.98 -1.68
N ASP A 190 -26.99 9.87 -1.85
CA ASP A 190 -25.66 9.80 -1.28
C ASP A 190 -25.21 11.20 -0.85
N PHE A 191 -24.11 11.26 -0.12
CA PHE A 191 -23.57 12.52 0.39
C PHE A 191 -22.09 12.58 0.11
N ASP A 192 -21.71 13.52 -0.73
CA ASP A 192 -20.31 13.88 -0.86
C ASP A 192 -19.88 14.65 0.38
N SER A 193 -18.69 14.38 0.85
CA SER A 193 -18.13 15.01 2.03
C SER A 193 -16.94 15.88 1.68
N THR A 194 -16.92 17.08 2.21
CA THR A 194 -15.76 17.98 2.17
C THR A 194 -15.20 18.14 3.57
N LYS A 195 -13.88 18.02 3.71
CA LYS A 195 -13.24 18.24 5.01
C LYS A 195 -13.24 19.74 5.33
N HIS A 196 -13.58 20.04 6.58
CA HIS A 196 -13.39 21.38 7.08
C HIS A 196 -11.92 21.77 7.05
N LYS A 197 -11.66 23.01 6.70
CA LYS A 197 -10.38 23.63 6.98
C LYS A 197 -10.45 24.29 8.35
N TYR A 198 -9.49 23.94 9.16
CA TYR A 198 -9.32 24.48 10.50
C TYR A 198 -8.10 25.38 10.57
N THR A 199 -8.16 26.38 11.43
CA THR A 199 -6.94 27.04 11.90
C THR A 199 -6.25 26.12 12.90
N CYS A 200 -5.18 25.45 12.47
CA CYS A 200 -4.38 24.55 13.31
C CYS A 200 -3.31 25.36 14.04
N ILE A 201 -3.35 25.33 15.36
CA ILE A 201 -2.37 25.99 16.23
C ILE A 201 -1.58 24.91 16.95
N PHE A 202 -0.26 24.92 16.79
CA PHE A 202 0.65 23.99 17.42
C PHE A 202 1.44 24.71 18.50
N ASN A 203 1.18 24.33 19.74
CA ASN A 203 1.81 24.90 20.92
C ASN A 203 2.87 23.94 21.48
N ASP A 204 3.93 24.49 22.01
CA ASP A 204 4.86 23.73 22.84
C ASP A 204 4.21 23.31 24.17
N TYR A 205 4.86 22.42 24.93
CA TYR A 205 4.42 21.92 26.25
C TYR A 205 4.06 23.03 27.24
N ASN A 206 4.61 24.22 27.10
CA ASN A 206 4.38 25.38 27.97
C ASN A 206 3.33 26.36 27.42
N GLY A 207 2.63 26.02 26.35
CA GLY A 207 1.60 26.85 25.72
C GLY A 207 2.12 27.89 24.73
N LYS A 208 3.43 27.94 24.47
CA LYS A 208 3.99 28.85 23.47
C LYS A 208 3.61 28.39 22.07
N GLU A 209 3.00 29.26 21.28
CA GLU A 209 2.69 29.01 19.87
C GLU A 209 4.00 28.81 19.07
N LEU A 210 4.09 27.68 18.37
CA LEU A 210 5.21 27.33 17.50
C LEU A 210 4.85 27.48 16.04
N VAL A 211 3.65 27.02 15.65
CA VAL A 211 3.16 27.07 14.27
C VAL A 211 1.66 27.36 14.28
N LYS A 212 1.23 28.17 13.33
CA LYS A 212 -0.18 28.41 13.01
C LYS A 212 -0.37 28.26 11.51
N THR A 213 -1.30 27.41 11.08
CA THR A 213 -1.58 27.12 9.67
C THR A 213 -3.08 26.85 9.47
N GLU A 214 -3.53 26.90 8.21
CA GLU A 214 -4.85 26.43 7.84
C GLU A 214 -4.74 25.07 7.15
N ASP A 215 -5.35 24.05 7.73
CA ASP A 215 -5.35 22.71 7.16
C ASP A 215 -6.54 21.87 7.64
N THR A 216 -6.59 20.60 7.24
CA THR A 216 -7.65 19.66 7.61
C THR A 216 -7.39 19.03 8.99
N TYR A 217 -8.41 18.40 9.57
CA TYR A 217 -8.31 17.75 10.89
C TYR A 217 -7.21 16.71 11.01
N ASP A 218 -6.91 16.02 9.92
CA ASP A 218 -5.88 14.98 9.85
C ASP A 218 -4.49 15.52 9.43
N TYR A 219 -4.31 16.84 9.44
CA TYR A 219 -3.00 17.44 9.20
C TYR A 219 -2.01 17.04 10.26
N VAL A 220 -0.88 16.50 9.81
CA VAL A 220 0.25 16.11 10.67
C VAL A 220 1.40 17.07 10.43
N LEU A 221 1.73 17.86 11.45
CA LEU A 221 2.90 18.73 11.39
C LEU A 221 4.18 17.89 11.47
N ALA A 222 4.99 17.94 10.43
CA ALA A 222 6.27 17.19 10.38
C ALA A 222 7.34 17.74 11.34
N MET A 223 7.16 18.96 11.87
CA MET A 223 8.08 19.56 12.83
C MET A 223 8.06 18.78 14.15
N GLN A 224 9.23 18.43 14.65
CA GLN A 224 9.43 17.85 15.97
C GLN A 224 10.10 18.91 16.85
N PRO A 225 9.35 19.57 17.74
CA PRO A 225 9.93 20.55 18.62
C PRO A 225 10.85 19.89 19.66
N THR A 226 11.81 20.66 20.15
CA THR A 226 12.74 20.19 21.18
C THR A 226 12.41 20.81 22.53
N ARG A 227 12.47 19.99 23.57
CA ARG A 227 12.37 20.45 24.96
C ARG A 227 13.72 20.23 25.63
N SER A 228 14.24 21.27 26.29
CA SER A 228 15.48 21.19 27.05
C SER A 228 15.35 20.17 28.17
N GLU A 229 16.43 19.38 28.39
CA GLU A 229 16.54 18.48 29.53
C GLU A 229 16.54 19.29 30.84
N ASP A 230 16.05 18.69 31.89
CA ASP A 230 16.20 19.20 33.27
C ASP A 230 17.06 18.23 34.09
N SER A 231 17.11 18.43 35.42
CA SER A 231 17.94 17.61 36.32
C SER A 231 17.54 16.14 36.32
N ASP A 232 16.27 15.84 36.06
CA ASP A 232 15.70 14.51 36.27
C ASP A 232 15.32 13.80 34.94
N TYR A 233 15.10 14.56 33.89
CA TYR A 233 14.60 14.04 32.63
C TYR A 233 15.23 14.68 31.40
N THR A 234 15.52 13.84 30.41
CA THR A 234 15.63 14.22 29.01
C THR A 234 14.27 14.04 28.36
N TYR A 235 13.94 14.87 27.39
CA TYR A 235 12.63 14.88 26.75
C TYR A 235 12.77 14.59 25.25
N GLU A 236 12.06 13.57 24.79
CA GLU A 236 11.93 13.26 23.35
C GLU A 236 10.52 13.60 22.90
N PHE A 237 10.42 14.31 21.78
CA PHE A 237 9.09 14.59 21.20
C PHE A 237 8.41 13.29 20.85
N LYS A 238 7.18 13.11 21.35
CA LYS A 238 6.38 11.92 21.11
C LYS A 238 5.36 12.16 20.02
N GLU A 239 4.51 13.14 20.23
CA GLU A 239 3.37 13.39 19.35
C GLU A 239 2.80 14.80 19.58
N TRP A 240 1.97 15.21 18.64
CA TRP A 240 1.08 16.33 18.81
C TRP A 240 -0.25 15.84 19.39
N SER A 241 -0.61 16.27 20.58
CA SER A 241 -1.91 15.95 21.21
C SER A 241 -2.93 17.02 20.90
N LEU A 242 -4.03 16.65 20.28
CA LEU A 242 -5.17 17.52 20.06
C LEU A 242 -5.99 17.64 21.35
N ASN A 243 -6.27 18.84 21.77
CA ASN A 243 -7.23 19.10 22.85
C ASN A 243 -8.66 19.16 22.30
N GLU A 244 -9.36 18.04 22.36
CA GLU A 244 -10.72 17.92 21.82
C GLU A 244 -11.73 18.87 22.48
N SER A 245 -11.50 19.28 23.74
CA SER A 245 -12.38 20.23 24.42
C SER A 245 -12.29 21.67 23.89
N GLN A 246 -11.31 21.94 23.04
CA GLN A 246 -11.04 23.25 22.42
C GLN A 246 -11.34 23.28 20.91
N ILE A 247 -12.02 22.27 20.39
CA ILE A 247 -12.55 22.29 19.02
C ILE A 247 -13.78 23.17 19.00
N GLU A 248 -13.55 24.48 19.00
CA GLU A 248 -14.58 25.51 18.86
C GLU A 248 -14.26 26.35 17.62
N ASP A 249 -15.28 26.72 16.88
CA ASP A 249 -15.23 27.71 15.81
C ASP A 249 -14.08 27.59 14.80
N ASN A 250 -13.83 26.36 14.28
CA ASN A 250 -12.79 26.08 13.27
C ASN A 250 -11.35 26.20 13.78
N PHE A 251 -11.10 26.02 15.06
CA PHE A 251 -9.75 25.94 15.62
C PHE A 251 -9.42 24.52 16.08
N LEU A 252 -8.22 24.03 15.72
CA LEU A 252 -7.61 22.83 16.28
C LEU A 252 -6.33 23.20 17.01
N ILE A 253 -6.31 22.99 18.32
CA ILE A 253 -5.16 23.33 19.14
C ILE A 253 -4.44 22.07 19.53
N TYR A 254 -3.21 21.93 19.05
CA TYR A 254 -2.30 20.83 19.35
C TYR A 254 -1.26 21.27 20.35
N THR A 255 -0.96 20.41 21.30
CA THR A 255 0.13 20.63 22.26
C THR A 255 1.19 19.54 22.06
N ALA A 256 2.45 19.94 22.02
CA ALA A 256 3.55 19.01 21.94
C ALA A 256 3.63 18.15 23.22
N VAL A 257 3.60 16.83 23.05
CA VAL A 257 3.78 15.84 24.10
C VAL A 257 5.17 15.27 23.99
N TYR A 258 5.81 15.11 25.13
CA TYR A 258 7.17 14.57 25.22
C TYR A 258 7.19 13.37 26.14
N ASP A 259 7.87 12.33 25.72
CA ASP A 259 8.26 11.26 26.62
C ASP A 259 9.39 11.78 27.51
N SER A 260 9.18 11.71 28.81
CA SER A 260 10.20 12.04 29.80
C SER A 260 11.05 10.81 30.07
N ILE A 261 12.29 10.85 29.58
CA ILE A 261 13.27 9.81 29.79
C ILE A 261 14.04 10.18 31.04
N PRO A 262 13.94 9.40 32.12
CA PRO A 262 14.79 9.66 33.31
C PRO A 262 16.23 9.76 32.87
N ASN A 263 17.00 10.67 33.47
CA ASN A 263 18.42 10.89 33.15
C ASN A 263 19.34 9.66 33.39
N THR A 264 18.73 8.47 33.42
CA THR A 264 19.39 7.15 33.31
C THR A 264 19.73 6.80 31.86
N LYS A 265 19.07 7.46 30.91
CA LYS A 265 19.24 7.21 29.45
C LYS A 265 19.40 8.56 28.74
N LYS A 266 20.40 8.68 27.87
CA LYS A 266 20.57 9.82 26.98
C LYS A 266 20.94 9.35 25.59
N ASN A 267 20.11 9.65 24.60
CA ASN A 267 20.32 9.19 23.23
C ASN A 267 20.62 7.68 23.19
N GLY A 268 19.83 6.87 23.91
CA GLY A 268 20.01 5.42 23.97
C GLY A 268 21.15 4.91 24.87
N ALA A 269 21.93 5.77 25.48
CA ALA A 269 22.98 5.39 26.43
C ALA A 269 22.44 5.33 27.87
N LEU A 270 22.83 4.31 28.62
CA LEU A 270 22.59 4.19 30.07
C LEU A 270 23.64 5.02 30.83
N ILE A 271 23.34 6.30 31.04
CA ILE A 271 24.32 7.29 31.51
C ILE A 271 24.51 7.33 33.05
N LYS A 272 23.70 6.55 33.79
CA LYS A 272 23.73 6.59 35.25
C LYS A 272 25.00 5.98 35.86
N ALA A 273 25.59 5.00 35.20
CA ALA A 273 26.84 4.40 35.57
C ALA A 273 27.69 4.11 34.35
N ALA A 274 28.96 4.51 34.44
CA ALA A 274 29.97 4.11 33.48
C ALA A 274 30.68 2.84 33.96
N TYR A 275 31.03 1.96 33.03
CA TYR A 275 31.70 0.72 33.31
C TYR A 275 33.13 0.73 32.74
N LYS A 276 34.10 0.40 33.56
CA LYS A 276 35.50 0.28 33.12
C LYS A 276 35.67 -0.90 32.19
N VAL A 277 36.28 -0.65 31.05
CA VAL A 277 36.64 -1.66 30.01
C VAL A 277 38.16 -1.77 29.83
N SER A 278 38.92 -0.90 30.51
CA SER A 278 40.37 -0.97 30.74
C SER A 278 40.73 -0.11 31.95
N ASP A 279 41.99 -0.05 32.31
CA ASP A 279 42.46 0.82 33.41
C ASP A 279 42.18 2.30 33.13
N THR A 280 42.10 2.70 31.87
CA THR A 280 41.98 4.10 31.44
C THR A 280 40.70 4.42 30.67
N LYS A 281 39.89 3.41 30.32
CA LYS A 281 38.67 3.60 29.51
C LYS A 281 37.44 3.14 30.26
N SER A 282 36.40 3.92 30.13
CA SER A 282 35.05 3.58 30.57
C SER A 282 34.05 3.80 29.45
N VAL A 283 32.94 3.10 29.53
CA VAL A 283 31.86 3.15 28.52
C VAL A 283 30.49 3.26 29.17
N TYR A 284 29.55 3.84 28.45
CA TYR A 284 28.11 3.65 28.67
C TYR A 284 27.61 2.55 27.78
N PHE A 285 26.73 1.69 28.29
CA PHE A 285 26.03 0.68 27.51
C PHE A 285 24.80 1.27 26.84
N SER A 286 24.42 0.71 25.70
CA SER A 286 23.13 0.97 25.07
C SER A 286 21.97 0.53 25.96
N GLN A 287 20.83 1.18 25.81
CA GLN A 287 19.61 0.89 26.59
C GLN A 287 19.04 -0.51 26.37
N GLY A 288 19.42 -1.19 25.32
CA GLY A 288 18.96 -2.53 24.98
C GLY A 288 19.81 -3.17 23.90
N ASN A 289 19.50 -4.41 23.53
CA ASN A 289 20.15 -5.08 22.41
C ASN A 289 19.84 -4.36 21.10
N LEU A 290 20.79 -4.38 20.17
CA LEU A 290 20.61 -3.84 18.84
C LEU A 290 19.55 -4.65 18.07
N GLN A 291 18.67 -3.96 17.37
CA GLN A 291 17.62 -4.54 16.55
C GLN A 291 17.64 -3.94 15.14
N PHE A 292 17.27 -4.72 14.16
CA PHE A 292 17.17 -4.30 12.76
C PHE A 292 15.83 -4.70 12.16
N ASN A 293 15.24 -3.81 11.35
CA ASN A 293 14.07 -4.08 10.53
C ASN A 293 14.38 -3.71 9.08
N ALA A 294 14.29 -4.67 8.17
CA ALA A 294 14.66 -4.52 6.76
C ALA A 294 13.71 -3.60 5.95
N VAL A 295 12.46 -3.46 6.39
CA VAL A 295 11.39 -2.80 5.64
C VAL A 295 11.06 -1.41 6.17
N GLN A 296 11.27 -1.17 7.47
CA GLN A 296 11.02 0.12 8.09
C GLN A 296 12.20 1.09 7.87
N GLY A 297 11.84 2.28 7.40
CA GLY A 297 12.79 3.38 7.20
C GLY A 297 13.45 3.38 5.83
N MET A 298 13.34 4.51 5.14
CA MET A 298 14.14 4.79 3.95
C MET A 298 15.29 5.72 4.34
N HIS A 299 16.53 5.27 4.21
CA HIS A 299 17.64 6.21 4.18
C HIS A 299 17.51 7.07 2.92
N ALA A 300 17.42 8.38 3.09
CA ALA A 300 17.17 9.37 2.04
C ALA A 300 18.26 9.44 0.95
N THR A 301 19.35 8.69 1.08
CA THR A 301 20.45 8.62 0.10
C THR A 301 20.79 7.17 -0.22
N ALA A 302 19.86 6.50 -0.94
CA ALA A 302 20.13 5.16 -1.43
C ALA A 302 21.08 5.22 -2.63
N SER A 303 22.37 4.98 -2.42
CA SER A 303 23.19 4.39 -3.46
C SER A 303 22.79 2.91 -3.61
N LYS A 304 23.05 2.30 -4.77
CA LYS A 304 22.70 0.90 -5.07
C LYS A 304 23.25 -0.14 -4.07
N ASP A 305 24.18 0.27 -3.23
CA ASP A 305 24.94 -0.58 -2.29
C ASP A 305 24.55 -0.39 -0.82
N THR A 306 23.51 0.40 -0.52
CA THR A 306 23.12 0.69 0.87
C THR A 306 22.05 -0.31 1.32
N VAL A 307 22.29 -0.99 2.42
CA VAL A 307 21.28 -1.82 3.11
C VAL A 307 20.15 -0.90 3.58
N LYS A 308 18.96 -1.10 3.03
CA LYS A 308 17.76 -0.39 3.47
C LYS A 308 17.26 -1.01 4.76
N GLY A 309 16.80 -0.19 5.69
CA GLY A 309 16.21 -0.66 6.94
C GLY A 309 16.50 0.30 8.08
N THR A 310 15.90 0.02 9.23
CA THR A 310 16.06 0.83 10.43
C THR A 310 16.75 0.03 11.52
N TRP A 311 17.73 0.65 12.16
CA TRP A 311 18.40 0.17 13.35
C TRP A 311 17.84 0.89 14.58
N ARG A 312 17.62 0.14 15.66
CA ARG A 312 17.26 0.70 16.96
C ARG A 312 17.83 -0.16 18.08
N PHE A 313 17.83 0.36 19.29
CA PHE A 313 17.95 -0.47 20.48
C PHE A 313 16.58 -1.00 20.92
N ALA A 314 16.56 -2.17 21.53
CA ALA A 314 15.40 -2.65 22.23
C ALA A 314 14.94 -1.62 23.27
N GLU A 315 13.64 -1.59 23.55
CA GLU A 315 13.05 -0.58 24.43
C GLU A 315 13.51 -0.76 25.88
N ASN A 316 13.54 -2.03 26.32
CA ASN A 316 14.01 -2.39 27.64
C ASN A 316 15.28 -3.24 27.57
N GLN A 317 16.09 -3.17 28.61
CA GLN A 317 17.34 -3.92 28.68
C GLN A 317 17.17 -5.43 28.62
N TYR A 318 16.03 -5.94 29.08
CA TYR A 318 15.69 -7.36 29.16
C TYR A 318 14.92 -7.88 27.95
N ASP A 319 14.67 -7.04 26.94
CA ASP A 319 13.94 -7.43 25.72
C ASP A 319 14.85 -8.15 24.73
N TYR A 320 14.30 -9.17 24.09
CA TYR A 320 14.89 -9.87 22.96
C TYR A 320 13.79 -10.38 22.02
N ILE A 321 14.13 -10.58 20.74
CA ILE A 321 13.19 -11.02 19.69
C ILE A 321 12.92 -12.53 19.76
N GLY A 322 13.89 -13.32 20.20
CA GLY A 322 13.73 -14.76 20.36
C GLY A 322 13.52 -15.50 19.05
N SER A 323 12.55 -16.45 19.03
CA SER A 323 12.33 -17.36 17.90
C SER A 323 11.93 -16.66 16.59
N ALA A 324 11.40 -15.44 16.64
CA ALA A 324 11.05 -14.68 15.44
C ALA A 324 12.28 -14.32 14.56
N ASN A 325 13.51 -14.40 15.11
CA ASN A 325 14.76 -14.32 14.31
C ASN A 325 14.87 -15.42 13.22
N SER A 326 14.06 -16.48 13.28
CA SER A 326 13.99 -17.50 12.22
C SER A 326 13.45 -16.96 10.90
N ASN A 327 12.70 -15.85 10.92
CA ASN A 327 12.11 -15.22 9.74
C ASN A 327 13.07 -14.30 8.99
N ILE A 328 14.36 -14.32 9.35
CA ILE A 328 15.40 -13.44 8.81
C ILE A 328 15.43 -13.43 7.28
N SER A 329 15.18 -12.26 6.68
CA SER A 329 15.27 -12.01 5.24
C SER A 329 15.28 -10.51 4.95
N GLU A 330 15.63 -10.12 3.74
CA GLU A 330 15.59 -8.72 3.29
C GLU A 330 14.16 -8.12 3.19
N THR A 331 13.14 -8.98 3.18
CA THR A 331 11.74 -8.59 3.06
C THR A 331 10.94 -8.82 4.35
N TYR A 332 11.60 -9.30 5.41
CA TYR A 332 10.93 -9.52 6.68
C TYR A 332 10.53 -8.18 7.33
N THR A 333 9.25 -8.03 7.62
CA THR A 333 8.67 -6.80 8.17
C THR A 333 8.80 -6.67 9.69
N GLY A 334 9.25 -7.74 10.36
CA GLY A 334 9.51 -7.73 11.81
C GLY A 334 10.94 -7.31 12.15
N TRP A 335 11.21 -7.21 13.44
CA TRP A 335 12.54 -6.93 13.98
C TRP A 335 13.35 -8.20 14.15
N ILE A 336 14.69 -8.11 14.00
CA ILE A 336 15.67 -9.14 14.30
C ILE A 336 16.74 -8.57 15.22
N ASP A 337 17.36 -9.40 16.06
CA ASP A 337 18.42 -9.03 17.01
C ASP A 337 19.54 -10.07 17.15
N LEU A 338 19.55 -11.09 16.26
CA LEU A 338 20.61 -12.10 16.18
C LEU A 338 21.36 -11.99 14.84
N PHE A 339 22.54 -11.45 14.86
CA PHE A 339 23.34 -11.08 13.68
C PHE A 339 24.55 -11.99 13.51
N GLY A 340 24.86 -12.38 12.28
CA GLY A 340 26.16 -12.94 11.91
C GLY A 340 27.26 -11.89 12.16
N TRP A 341 28.47 -12.34 12.44
CA TRP A 341 29.58 -11.45 12.80
C TRP A 341 29.94 -10.49 11.64
N GLY A 342 30.05 -9.19 11.91
CA GLY A 342 30.39 -8.17 10.91
C GLY A 342 29.27 -7.80 9.92
N THR A 343 28.02 -8.19 10.18
CA THR A 343 26.89 -7.93 9.28
C THR A 343 26.24 -6.57 9.54
N SER A 344 27.04 -5.50 9.52
CA SER A 344 26.56 -4.12 9.72
C SER A 344 25.76 -3.56 8.54
N GLY A 345 25.80 -4.20 7.37
CA GLY A 345 25.30 -3.66 6.11
C GLY A 345 26.35 -2.94 5.28
N TRP A 346 27.55 -2.72 5.83
CA TRP A 346 28.67 -2.17 5.08
C TRP A 346 29.27 -3.22 4.15
N LYS A 347 29.42 -2.86 2.87
CA LYS A 347 30.01 -3.74 1.86
C LYS A 347 31.51 -3.94 2.13
N SER A 348 31.82 -4.82 3.07
CA SER A 348 33.14 -5.08 3.63
C SER A 348 34.00 -6.04 2.82
N GLU A 349 33.66 -6.32 1.54
CA GLU A 349 34.18 -7.41 0.71
C GLU A 349 33.82 -8.81 1.21
N ALA A 350 33.18 -8.97 2.37
CA ALA A 350 32.58 -10.21 2.80
C ALA A 350 31.34 -10.51 1.94
N THR A 351 31.11 -11.80 1.64
CA THR A 351 29.90 -12.25 0.93
C THR A 351 28.64 -11.92 1.76
N CYS A 352 28.72 -12.14 3.06
CA CYS A 352 27.68 -11.90 4.03
C CYS A 352 28.00 -10.65 4.86
N TYR A 353 27.53 -9.50 4.42
CA TYR A 353 27.64 -8.23 5.15
C TYR A 353 26.28 -7.66 5.56
N GLN A 354 25.18 -8.18 5.02
CA GLN A 354 23.83 -7.71 5.30
C GLN A 354 23.34 -8.25 6.65
N PRO A 355 22.56 -7.48 7.41
CA PRO A 355 22.00 -7.91 8.70
C PRO A 355 21.17 -9.19 8.63
N TRP A 356 20.55 -9.46 7.48
CA TRP A 356 19.75 -10.66 7.25
C TRP A 356 20.53 -11.83 6.65
N SER A 357 21.86 -11.77 6.62
CA SER A 357 22.71 -12.86 6.12
C SER A 357 22.51 -14.13 6.95
N LYS A 358 22.44 -15.27 6.26
CA LYS A 358 22.17 -16.59 6.86
C LYS A 358 23.01 -17.73 6.27
N SER A 359 24.08 -17.42 5.54
CA SER A 359 25.06 -18.44 5.12
C SER A 359 25.61 -19.14 6.34
N GLU A 360 25.86 -20.43 6.23
CA GLU A 360 26.52 -21.25 7.27
C GLU A 360 28.00 -21.51 6.93
N LEU A 361 28.55 -20.72 6.01
CA LEU A 361 29.97 -20.76 5.68
C LEU A 361 30.69 -19.60 6.37
N TYR A 362 31.59 -19.91 7.27
CA TYR A 362 32.33 -18.93 8.09
C TYR A 362 33.15 -17.93 7.25
N SER A 363 33.72 -18.38 6.11
CA SER A 363 34.49 -17.50 5.22
C SER A 363 33.67 -16.40 4.55
N ASP A 364 32.35 -16.58 4.45
CA ASP A 364 31.46 -15.55 3.90
C ASP A 364 31.38 -14.29 4.77
N TYR A 365 31.85 -14.39 6.01
CA TYR A 365 31.81 -13.31 7.02
C TYR A 365 33.18 -12.68 7.29
N TYR A 366 34.15 -12.77 6.38
CA TYR A 366 35.47 -12.18 6.52
C TYR A 366 35.51 -10.74 6.01
N PRO A 367 35.56 -9.70 6.86
CA PRO A 367 35.77 -8.33 6.40
C PRO A 367 37.10 -8.23 5.61
N GLY A 368 37.04 -7.62 4.41
CA GLY A 368 38.22 -7.53 3.53
C GLY A 368 38.76 -8.88 3.05
N GLY A 369 37.91 -9.93 3.06
CA GLY A 369 38.29 -11.27 2.59
C GLY A 369 39.30 -12.01 3.46
N SER A 370 39.65 -11.50 4.65
CA SER A 370 40.63 -12.14 5.55
C SER A 370 40.05 -12.43 6.93
N TYR A 371 40.30 -13.64 7.40
CA TYR A 371 39.85 -14.09 8.73
C TYR A 371 40.52 -13.32 9.89
N SER A 372 41.68 -12.74 9.68
CA SER A 372 42.43 -12.00 10.72
C SER A 372 41.88 -10.61 10.96
N ASN A 373 40.99 -10.11 10.12
CA ASN A 373 40.46 -8.76 10.23
C ASN A 373 39.37 -8.69 11.31
N SER A 374 39.60 -7.88 12.31
CA SER A 374 38.62 -7.51 13.35
C SER A 374 37.73 -6.38 12.86
N LEU A 375 36.60 -6.18 13.56
CA LEU A 375 35.65 -5.08 13.26
C LEU A 375 36.18 -3.73 13.83
N THR A 376 37.45 -3.45 13.55
CA THR A 376 38.17 -2.26 14.04
C THR A 376 39.13 -1.73 12.98
N GLY A 377 39.68 -0.53 13.16
CA GLY A 377 40.65 0.06 12.25
C GLY A 377 40.08 0.20 10.83
N THR A 378 40.73 -0.38 9.82
CA THR A 378 40.30 -0.31 8.42
C THR A 378 38.91 -0.92 8.19
N TYR A 379 38.55 -1.89 9.02
CA TYR A 379 37.26 -2.61 8.91
C TYR A 379 36.25 -2.20 9.99
N ALA A 380 36.46 -1.04 10.63
CA ALA A 380 35.59 -0.54 11.69
C ALA A 380 34.12 -0.41 11.21
N ASN A 381 33.87 -0.11 9.94
CA ASN A 381 32.52 -0.03 9.40
C ASN A 381 31.79 -1.39 9.32
N ALA A 382 32.48 -2.51 9.52
CA ALA A 382 31.83 -3.80 9.69
C ALA A 382 31.21 -3.96 11.09
N ASP A 383 31.54 -3.07 12.04
CA ASP A 383 30.84 -2.94 13.32
C ASP A 383 29.51 -2.21 13.13
N TRP A 384 28.48 -2.73 13.74
CA TRP A 384 27.10 -2.24 13.58
C TRP A 384 26.91 -0.81 14.05
N GLY A 385 27.53 -0.43 15.17
CA GLY A 385 27.39 0.91 15.76
C GLY A 385 28.27 1.96 15.09
N VAL A 386 29.39 1.54 14.50
CA VAL A 386 30.27 2.44 13.77
C VAL A 386 29.65 2.85 12.43
N TYR A 387 29.08 1.88 11.70
CA TYR A 387 28.56 2.15 10.37
C TYR A 387 27.17 2.78 10.37
N ASN A 388 26.33 2.40 11.32
CA ASN A 388 24.90 2.74 11.26
C ASN A 388 24.52 3.85 12.23
N ALA A 389 23.60 4.70 11.80
CA ALA A 389 22.82 5.56 12.66
C ALA A 389 21.73 4.73 13.37
N ILE A 390 21.72 4.75 14.70
CA ILE A 390 20.74 4.04 15.51
C ILE A 390 19.62 5.01 15.87
N SER A 391 18.39 4.76 15.43
CA SER A 391 17.29 5.73 15.49
C SER A 391 16.98 6.27 16.88
N ASN A 392 17.02 5.42 17.92
CA ASN A 392 16.90 5.81 19.32
C ASN A 392 18.24 5.84 20.05
N GLY A 393 19.34 5.87 19.32
CA GLY A 393 20.73 5.96 19.80
C GLY A 393 21.43 7.26 19.41
N GLY A 394 20.70 8.35 19.23
CA GLY A 394 21.21 9.64 18.76
C GLY A 394 21.18 9.82 17.25
N ASN A 395 20.78 8.80 16.51
CA ASN A 395 20.55 8.81 15.05
C ASN A 395 21.75 9.33 14.22
N GLU A 396 22.96 9.03 14.66
CA GLU A 396 24.21 9.36 13.98
C GLU A 396 25.13 8.14 13.93
N PRO A 397 25.83 7.89 12.81
CA PRO A 397 26.84 6.84 12.73
C PRO A 397 28.05 7.17 13.61
N ASN A 398 28.85 6.15 13.90
CA ASN A 398 30.09 6.26 14.69
C ASN A 398 29.91 6.79 16.12
N LYS A 399 28.68 6.76 16.64
CA LYS A 399 28.41 7.07 18.07
C LYS A 399 28.56 5.86 18.97
N TRP A 400 28.45 4.67 18.39
CA TRP A 400 28.40 3.40 19.09
C TRP A 400 29.43 2.44 18.52
N ARG A 401 29.87 1.49 19.32
CA ARG A 401 30.72 0.40 18.89
C ARG A 401 30.47 -0.88 19.69
N THR A 402 30.93 -1.99 19.18
CA THR A 402 30.96 -3.26 19.88
C THR A 402 32.22 -3.33 20.75
N LEU A 403 32.13 -3.92 21.94
CA LEU A 403 33.31 -4.16 22.79
C LEU A 403 34.26 -5.15 22.10
N THR A 404 35.57 -4.92 22.30
CA THR A 404 36.60 -5.91 21.92
C THR A 404 36.60 -7.07 22.92
N ASN A 405 37.24 -8.19 22.55
CA ASN A 405 37.42 -9.32 23.47
C ASN A 405 38.18 -8.93 24.74
N ALA A 406 39.21 -8.10 24.61
CA ALA A 406 39.99 -7.62 25.76
C ALA A 406 39.11 -6.80 26.73
N GLU A 407 38.18 -5.98 26.18
CA GLU A 407 37.27 -5.17 26.99
C GLU A 407 36.21 -6.04 27.69
N TRP A 408 35.66 -7.10 27.01
CA TRP A 408 34.79 -8.07 27.67
C TRP A 408 35.48 -8.80 28.83
N LYS A 409 36.71 -9.24 28.61
CA LYS A 409 37.53 -9.85 29.69
C LYS A 409 37.73 -8.90 30.86
N TYR A 410 38.15 -7.67 30.57
CA TYR A 410 38.38 -6.65 31.62
C TYR A 410 37.09 -6.37 32.39
N LEU A 411 35.99 -6.22 31.67
CA LEU A 411 34.69 -5.96 32.27
C LEU A 411 34.25 -7.08 33.21
N PHE A 412 34.39 -8.34 32.82
CA PHE A 412 34.07 -9.49 33.64
C PHE A 412 34.96 -9.61 34.88
N GLN A 413 36.25 -9.31 34.73
CA GLN A 413 37.22 -9.49 35.77
C GLN A 413 37.29 -8.34 36.79
N ASN A 414 36.92 -7.13 36.38
CA ASN A 414 37.16 -5.93 37.15
C ASN A 414 35.91 -5.16 37.59
N ASN A 415 34.74 -5.53 37.11
CA ASN A 415 33.49 -4.94 37.56
C ASN A 415 32.67 -5.92 38.41
N LYS A 416 31.78 -5.40 39.22
CA LYS A 416 30.80 -6.20 39.94
C LYS A 416 29.72 -6.67 38.96
N TRP A 417 29.33 -7.91 39.06
CA TRP A 417 28.27 -8.47 38.24
C TRP A 417 27.47 -9.58 38.97
N THR A 418 26.34 -9.94 38.40
CA THR A 418 25.53 -11.07 38.87
C THR A 418 24.71 -11.65 37.75
N LEU A 419 24.03 -12.79 38.02
CA LEU A 419 22.95 -13.30 37.22
C LEU A 419 21.63 -13.07 37.95
N GLY A 420 20.57 -12.78 37.20
CA GLY A 420 19.24 -12.61 37.78
C GLY A 420 18.13 -12.80 36.76
N TYR A 421 16.95 -13.00 37.25
CA TYR A 421 15.73 -13.09 36.44
C TYR A 421 14.92 -11.80 36.56
N ILE A 422 14.47 -11.27 35.44
CA ILE A 422 13.52 -10.16 35.37
C ILE A 422 12.20 -10.75 34.88
N LYS A 423 11.15 -10.64 35.68
CA LYS A 423 9.83 -11.17 35.36
C LYS A 423 9.12 -10.25 34.36
N THR A 424 9.07 -10.64 33.10
CA THR A 424 8.50 -9.85 31.99
C THR A 424 7.00 -10.02 31.84
N THR A 425 6.49 -11.19 32.20
CA THR A 425 5.03 -11.49 32.28
C THR A 425 4.75 -12.35 33.50
N GLU A 426 3.50 -12.69 33.75
CA GLU A 426 3.17 -13.59 34.84
C GLU A 426 3.83 -14.99 34.71
N LYS A 427 4.09 -15.44 33.49
CA LYS A 427 4.63 -16.76 33.17
C LYS A 427 6.09 -16.76 32.75
N ASP A 428 6.57 -15.63 32.21
CA ASP A 428 7.88 -15.55 31.57
C ASP A 428 8.84 -14.68 32.39
N SER A 429 10.09 -15.11 32.46
CA SER A 429 11.18 -14.38 33.06
C SER A 429 12.39 -14.38 32.13
N SER A 430 13.01 -13.23 31.94
CA SER A 430 14.25 -13.09 31.19
C SER A 430 15.44 -13.31 32.12
N LEU A 431 16.25 -14.34 31.85
CA LEU A 431 17.55 -14.50 32.50
C LEU A 431 18.51 -13.46 31.92
N CYS A 432 19.17 -12.72 32.78
CA CYS A 432 20.11 -11.66 32.40
C CYS A 432 21.45 -11.80 33.17
N PHE A 433 22.53 -11.50 32.45
CA PHE A 433 23.78 -11.10 33.09
C PHE A 433 23.66 -9.62 33.44
N MET A 434 23.97 -9.27 34.71
CA MET A 434 23.77 -7.92 35.22
C MET A 434 25.11 -7.32 35.71
N LEU A 435 25.49 -6.21 35.12
CA LEU A 435 26.60 -5.40 35.64
C LEU A 435 26.08 -4.48 36.74
N ILE A 436 26.83 -4.44 37.83
CA ILE A 436 26.48 -3.70 39.03
C ILE A 436 27.50 -2.55 39.19
N PRO A 437 27.05 -1.29 39.33
CA PRO A 437 27.96 -0.16 39.54
C PRO A 437 28.83 -0.32 40.78
N GLU A 438 30.02 0.24 40.76
CA GLU A 438 30.95 0.19 41.90
C GLU A 438 30.33 0.75 43.18
N THR A 439 29.61 1.87 43.06
CA THR A 439 28.98 2.60 44.17
C THR A 439 27.54 2.13 44.47
N PHE A 440 27.14 0.98 43.91
CA PHE A 440 25.76 0.48 44.01
C PHE A 440 25.37 0.15 45.46
N THR A 441 24.21 0.64 45.86
CA THR A 441 23.50 0.21 47.08
C THR A 441 22.10 -0.21 46.68
N ALA A 442 21.68 -1.43 47.06
CA ALA A 442 20.36 -1.94 46.69
C ALA A 442 19.25 -1.08 47.31
N PRO A 443 18.16 -0.81 46.56
CA PRO A 443 17.01 -0.09 47.09
C PRO A 443 16.33 -0.89 48.20
N GLU A 444 15.62 -0.18 49.07
CA GLU A 444 14.79 -0.82 50.12
C GLU A 444 13.82 -1.85 49.52
N GLY A 445 13.72 -3.00 50.14
CA GLY A 445 12.84 -4.11 49.65
C GLY A 445 13.39 -4.88 48.45
N THR A 446 14.58 -4.55 47.94
CA THR A 446 15.23 -5.28 46.85
C THR A 446 16.55 -5.85 47.28
N THR A 447 16.76 -7.14 47.08
CA THR A 447 18.05 -7.80 47.40
C THR A 447 18.80 -8.09 46.10
N VAL A 448 20.09 -7.72 46.06
CA VAL A 448 20.99 -8.05 44.96
C VAL A 448 22.19 -8.78 45.51
N THR A 449 22.28 -10.08 45.24
CA THR A 449 23.44 -10.88 45.56
C THR A 449 24.43 -10.75 44.40
N VAL A 450 25.55 -10.06 44.66
CA VAL A 450 26.63 -9.82 43.69
C VAL A 450 27.52 -11.06 43.62
N LEU A 451 27.85 -11.46 42.40
CA LEU A 451 28.88 -12.45 42.12
C LEU A 451 30.17 -11.71 41.74
N SER A 452 31.31 -12.32 42.00
CA SER A 452 32.58 -11.78 41.60
C SER A 452 33.54 -12.90 41.18
N THR A 453 34.47 -12.57 40.33
CA THR A 453 35.52 -13.48 39.89
C THR A 453 36.89 -13.04 40.37
N THR A 454 37.87 -13.93 40.25
CA THR A 454 39.26 -13.53 40.38
C THR A 454 39.69 -12.77 39.13
N LYS A 455 40.55 -11.76 39.29
CA LYS A 455 41.00 -10.90 38.16
C LYS A 455 41.69 -11.64 37.00
N THR A 456 42.04 -12.90 37.17
CA THR A 456 42.69 -13.72 36.15
C THR A 456 41.77 -14.73 35.47
N SER A 457 40.56 -14.91 35.97
CA SER A 457 39.62 -15.85 35.39
C SER A 457 38.87 -15.25 34.19
N THR A 458 38.73 -16.01 33.13
CA THR A 458 37.90 -15.66 31.96
C THR A 458 36.58 -16.46 31.91
N SER A 459 36.44 -17.43 32.84
CA SER A 459 35.25 -18.24 32.97
C SER A 459 34.93 -18.54 34.43
N MET A 460 33.67 -18.77 34.72
CA MET A 460 33.19 -19.12 36.03
C MET A 460 31.95 -20.01 35.96
N GLY A 461 31.98 -21.14 36.66
CA GLY A 461 30.79 -21.90 37.01
C GLY A 461 30.01 -21.16 38.09
N VAL A 462 28.75 -20.91 37.87
CA VAL A 462 27.90 -20.11 38.77
C VAL A 462 26.54 -20.74 38.96
N SER A 463 25.76 -20.22 39.89
CA SER A 463 24.32 -20.44 39.94
C SER A 463 23.64 -19.11 40.12
N VAL A 464 22.48 -18.94 39.47
CA VAL A 464 21.69 -17.73 39.68
C VAL A 464 21.26 -17.64 41.14
N PRO A 465 21.63 -16.58 41.87
CA PRO A 465 21.21 -16.44 43.27
C PRO A 465 19.67 -16.44 43.37
N SER A 466 19.14 -17.20 44.30
CA SER A 466 17.67 -17.32 44.48
C SER A 466 17.00 -15.98 44.83
N THR A 467 17.75 -15.06 45.35
CA THR A 467 17.34 -13.68 45.69
C THR A 467 17.28 -12.75 44.48
N ASN A 468 17.95 -13.09 43.38
CA ASN A 468 18.07 -12.23 42.20
C ASN A 468 16.90 -12.52 41.22
N LYS A 469 15.69 -12.26 41.69
CA LYS A 469 14.45 -12.34 40.91
C LYS A 469 13.71 -11.02 41.12
N TYR A 470 13.50 -10.30 40.05
CA TYR A 470 12.99 -8.94 40.08
C TYR A 470 11.69 -8.82 39.29
N SER A 471 10.74 -8.05 39.81
CA SER A 471 9.64 -7.53 38.97
C SER A 471 10.20 -6.44 38.02
N ILE A 472 9.37 -6.02 37.05
CA ILE A 472 9.75 -4.91 36.15
C ILE A 472 10.01 -3.63 36.95
N GLU A 473 9.20 -3.33 37.95
CA GLU A 473 9.32 -2.14 38.81
C GLU A 473 10.58 -2.20 39.68
N GLN A 474 10.89 -3.37 40.24
CA GLN A 474 12.13 -3.57 40.98
C GLN A 474 13.35 -3.39 40.08
N PHE A 475 13.32 -3.96 38.86
CA PHE A 475 14.40 -3.78 37.91
C PHE A 475 14.51 -2.33 37.44
N ALA A 476 13.41 -1.62 37.18
CA ALA A 476 13.44 -0.19 36.87
C ALA A 476 14.13 0.64 37.99
N SER A 477 13.94 0.24 39.24
CA SER A 477 14.66 0.86 40.38
C SER A 477 16.15 0.55 40.36
N LEU A 478 16.55 -0.67 39.96
CA LEU A 478 17.96 -1.04 39.77
C LEU A 478 18.59 -0.28 38.58
N GLU A 479 17.83 -0.15 37.46
CA GLU A 479 18.25 0.61 36.27
C GLU A 479 18.51 2.09 36.61
N LYS A 480 17.66 2.69 37.44
CA LYS A 480 17.86 4.06 37.93
C LYS A 480 19.16 4.23 38.75
N LEU A 481 19.67 3.15 39.28
CA LEU A 481 20.96 3.13 40.00
C LEU A 481 22.14 2.71 39.12
N GLY A 482 21.90 2.52 37.81
CA GLY A 482 22.90 2.25 36.81
C GLY A 482 23.17 0.78 36.51
N VAL A 483 22.35 -0.16 37.01
CA VAL A 483 22.51 -1.58 36.68
C VAL A 483 22.25 -1.78 35.19
N VAL A 484 23.18 -2.51 34.53
CA VAL A 484 23.04 -2.91 33.11
C VAL A 484 22.69 -4.39 33.02
N ALA A 485 21.63 -4.73 32.31
CA ALA A 485 21.19 -6.11 32.07
C ALA A 485 21.39 -6.53 30.63
N LEU A 486 21.95 -7.72 30.43
CA LEU A 486 22.13 -8.38 29.14
C LEU A 486 21.25 -9.64 29.12
N PRO A 487 20.16 -9.72 28.32
CA PRO A 487 19.26 -10.85 28.34
C PRO A 487 19.76 -12.07 27.54
N CYS A 488 19.19 -13.24 27.84
CA CYS A 488 19.41 -14.48 27.13
C CYS A 488 18.58 -14.54 25.83
N GLY A 489 18.99 -13.84 24.76
CA GLY A 489 18.34 -13.84 23.45
C GLY A 489 18.47 -15.15 22.66
N GLY A 490 19.33 -16.07 23.10
CA GLY A 490 19.67 -17.28 22.35
C GLY A 490 20.70 -17.04 21.24
N TYR A 491 20.70 -17.91 20.25
CA TYR A 491 21.50 -17.78 19.04
C TYR A 491 20.79 -18.36 17.82
N ARG A 492 21.26 -18.03 16.63
CA ARG A 492 20.73 -18.50 15.36
C ARG A 492 21.82 -19.19 14.53
N SER A 493 21.50 -20.31 13.90
CA SER A 493 22.29 -20.94 12.81
C SER A 493 21.39 -21.09 11.60
N GLY A 494 21.79 -20.53 10.46
CA GLY A 494 20.89 -20.42 9.30
C GLY A 494 19.58 -19.73 9.68
N THR A 495 18.46 -20.47 9.69
CA THR A 495 17.14 -20.02 10.16
C THR A 495 16.71 -20.65 11.47
N SER A 496 17.53 -21.54 12.05
CA SER A 496 17.23 -22.21 13.32
C SER A 496 17.64 -21.35 14.50
N VAL A 497 16.72 -21.12 15.44
CA VAL A 497 16.98 -20.35 16.67
C VAL A 497 16.94 -21.30 17.86
N SER A 498 17.92 -21.19 18.75
CA SER A 498 18.09 -22.06 19.91
C SER A 498 18.45 -21.28 21.16
N ASN A 499 18.29 -21.90 22.33
CA ASN A 499 18.65 -21.38 23.67
C ASN A 499 18.02 -20.03 24.03
N VAL A 500 16.88 -19.69 23.42
CA VAL A 500 16.11 -18.48 23.77
C VAL A 500 15.72 -18.57 25.24
N GLY A 501 15.96 -17.50 26.00
CA GLY A 501 15.69 -17.42 27.44
C GLY A 501 16.67 -18.17 28.34
N SER A 502 17.62 -18.94 27.79
CA SER A 502 18.56 -19.76 28.57
C SER A 502 20.04 -19.51 28.28
N GLY A 503 20.39 -18.97 27.12
CA GLY A 503 21.75 -18.63 26.73
C GLY A 503 21.86 -17.18 26.25
N GLY A 504 22.66 -16.37 26.90
CA GLY A 504 23.00 -15.01 26.47
C GLY A 504 24.33 -15.02 25.73
N ARG A 505 24.31 -14.61 24.46
CA ARG A 505 25.47 -14.62 23.57
C ARG A 505 25.63 -13.26 22.91
N TYR A 506 26.81 -12.66 23.07
CA TYR A 506 27.10 -11.30 22.63
C TYR A 506 28.40 -11.23 21.86
N TRP A 507 28.36 -10.75 20.63
CA TRP A 507 29.56 -10.59 19.83
C TRP A 507 30.56 -9.59 20.43
N SER A 508 31.83 -9.86 20.24
CA SER A 508 32.87 -8.85 20.31
C SER A 508 33.27 -8.37 18.91
N SER A 509 33.99 -7.25 18.84
CA SER A 509 34.56 -6.78 17.56
C SER A 509 35.85 -7.50 17.17
N SER A 510 36.32 -8.50 17.96
CA SER A 510 37.60 -9.19 17.76
C SER A 510 37.44 -10.49 16.99
N ALA A 511 38.24 -10.66 15.93
CA ALA A 511 38.41 -11.93 15.27
C ALA A 511 39.19 -12.91 16.15
N TYR A 512 38.93 -14.22 16.03
CA TYR A 512 39.73 -15.25 16.71
C TYR A 512 40.60 -16.00 15.68
N ASP A 513 40.01 -16.86 14.86
CA ASP A 513 40.69 -17.63 13.86
C ASP A 513 39.89 -17.70 12.54
N SER A 514 40.23 -18.64 11.66
CA SER A 514 39.53 -18.80 10.38
C SER A 514 38.07 -19.22 10.52
N TYR A 515 37.64 -19.79 11.62
CA TYR A 515 36.26 -20.25 11.84
C TYR A 515 35.46 -19.31 12.74
N PHE A 516 36.12 -18.74 13.76
CA PHE A 516 35.49 -18.17 14.92
C PHE A 516 35.78 -16.69 15.08
N ALA A 517 34.86 -16.01 15.77
CA ALA A 517 35.08 -14.70 16.37
C ALA A 517 34.82 -14.78 17.88
N TYR A 518 35.42 -13.87 18.62
CA TYR A 518 35.24 -13.82 20.07
C TYR A 518 33.88 -13.23 20.45
N GLY A 519 33.37 -13.66 21.60
CA GLY A 519 32.20 -13.11 22.23
C GLY A 519 32.12 -13.35 23.73
N PHE A 520 31.06 -12.87 24.31
CA PHE A 520 30.69 -13.07 25.71
C PHE A 520 29.49 -14.02 25.79
N TYR A 521 29.60 -15.08 26.57
CA TYR A 521 28.59 -16.10 26.69
C TYR A 521 28.26 -16.43 28.13
N PHE A 522 26.97 -16.56 28.45
CA PHE A 522 26.51 -16.95 29.77
C PHE A 522 25.20 -17.74 29.72
N GLY A 523 24.96 -18.49 30.75
CA GLY A 523 23.71 -19.18 31.03
C GLY A 523 23.45 -19.18 32.55
N SER A 524 22.51 -19.97 33.00
CA SER A 524 22.15 -20.04 34.42
C SER A 524 23.26 -20.66 35.31
N THR A 525 24.23 -21.35 34.72
CA THR A 525 25.26 -22.13 35.42
C THR A 525 26.68 -21.78 35.05
N TYR A 526 26.90 -20.85 34.12
CA TYR A 526 28.23 -20.49 33.63
C TYR A 526 28.29 -19.07 33.06
N VAL A 527 29.46 -18.49 33.05
CA VAL A 527 29.80 -17.24 32.36
C VAL A 527 31.19 -17.38 31.76
N TYR A 528 31.34 -17.04 30.46
CA TYR A 528 32.61 -17.02 29.72
C TYR A 528 32.78 -15.65 29.07
N SER A 529 33.90 -14.97 29.39
CA SER A 529 34.18 -13.62 28.87
C SER A 529 35.02 -13.62 27.59
N ASP A 530 35.51 -14.78 27.17
CA ASP A 530 36.31 -14.98 25.96
C ASP A 530 35.90 -16.22 25.18
N ASP A 531 34.57 -16.48 25.15
CA ASP A 531 34.01 -17.54 24.34
C ASP A 531 34.14 -17.23 22.83
N THR A 532 34.08 -18.27 22.04
CA THR A 532 34.17 -18.15 20.58
C THR A 532 33.07 -18.94 19.90
N ASP A 533 32.53 -18.41 18.81
CA ASP A 533 31.61 -19.16 17.98
C ASP A 533 31.83 -18.86 16.49
N THR A 534 31.27 -19.73 15.64
CA THR A 534 31.38 -19.57 14.19
C THR A 534 30.80 -18.23 13.76
N ARG A 535 31.50 -17.54 12.87
CA ARG A 535 31.14 -16.17 12.44
C ARG A 535 29.75 -16.11 11.81
N PHE A 536 29.23 -17.19 11.30
CA PHE A 536 27.89 -17.27 10.76
C PHE A 536 26.78 -17.37 11.81
N SER A 537 27.14 -17.75 13.05
CA SER A 537 26.17 -17.78 14.15
C SER A 537 25.56 -16.40 14.37
N GLY A 538 24.26 -16.34 14.46
CA GLY A 538 23.56 -15.12 14.81
C GLY A 538 23.59 -14.92 16.33
N TRP A 539 24.31 -13.94 16.83
CA TRP A 539 24.40 -13.59 18.23
C TRP A 539 23.85 -12.16 18.47
N SER A 540 23.49 -11.87 19.70
CA SER A 540 23.08 -10.53 20.09
C SER A 540 24.25 -9.54 20.00
N VAL A 541 23.91 -8.28 19.79
CA VAL A 541 24.86 -7.17 19.80
C VAL A 541 24.42 -6.16 20.85
N ARG A 542 25.32 -5.88 21.80
CA ARG A 542 25.15 -4.83 22.79
C ARG A 542 26.21 -3.78 22.58
N LEU A 543 25.81 -2.62 22.14
CA LEU A 543 26.73 -1.54 21.80
C LEU A 543 27.07 -0.70 23.01
N VAL A 544 28.24 -0.04 22.93
CA VAL A 544 28.72 0.88 23.94
C VAL A 544 29.12 2.20 23.31
N GLN A 545 29.14 3.25 24.14
CA GLN A 545 29.62 4.57 23.80
C GLN A 545 30.83 4.89 24.72
N ASP A 546 31.95 5.28 24.12
CA ASP A 546 33.13 5.70 24.86
C ASP A 546 32.90 7.03 25.60
N LEU A 547 33.51 7.15 26.78
CA LEU A 547 33.53 8.35 27.60
C LEU A 547 34.78 9.19 27.35
#